data_630d143d4af11025d66a2ef8247f8408
#
_entry.id   630d143d4af11025d66a2ef8247f8408
#
_cell.length_a   1.000
_cell.length_b   1.000
_cell.length_c   1.000
_cell.angle_alpha   90.00
_cell.angle_beta   90.00
_cell.angle_gamma   90.00
#
_symmetry.space_group_name_H-M   'P 1'
#
loop_
_entity.id
_entity.type
_entity.pdbx_description
1 polymer ?
#
loop_
_entity_poly.entity_id
_entity_poly.type
_entity_poly.pdbx_seq_one_letter_code
_entity_poly.pdbx_strand_id
1 'polypeptide(L)'
;MRSDTQRNRRQLVKAAGQLFASRRGPISMADVAKQAEISTATAYRHFASVEDILAEYRFGVGEKLRDYSLKQQEASGVELLTMVSRKWVDLVTRHGGAMLYTRSGEGYLARLRSGAYYLTVQADALERPLREAVEELGLHPVGDEAMFLWNILFDPREILDLINTVGLTKDQATLRLISALKGALAGWSEDRARA
;
A
#
# COMPACT_ATOMS: atom_id res chain seq x y z
N MET A 1 -20.58 -8.06 -24.27
CA MET A 1 -19.24 -7.52 -24.60
C MET A 1 -18.58 -6.72 -23.47
N ARG A 2 -19.16 -5.62 -22.92
CA ARG A 2 -18.53 -4.87 -21.80
C ARG A 2 -18.42 -5.70 -20.51
N SER A 3 -19.40 -6.56 -20.20
CA SER A 3 -19.39 -7.41 -19.00
C SER A 3 -18.27 -8.46 -19.02
N ASP A 4 -18.00 -9.08 -20.19
CA ASP A 4 -16.98 -10.12 -20.32
C ASP A 4 -15.57 -9.54 -20.23
N THR A 5 -15.37 -8.33 -20.78
CA THR A 5 -14.10 -7.60 -20.66
C THR A 5 -13.75 -7.31 -19.19
N GLN A 6 -14.71 -6.79 -18.42
CA GLN A 6 -14.51 -6.50 -17.01
C GLN A 6 -14.36 -7.78 -16.15
N ARG A 7 -15.07 -8.85 -16.54
CA ARG A 7 -14.95 -10.15 -15.87
C ARG A 7 -13.55 -10.73 -16.06
N ASN A 8 -13.06 -10.79 -17.30
CA ASN A 8 -11.74 -11.30 -17.62
C ASN A 8 -10.64 -10.48 -16.93
N ARG A 9 -10.75 -9.15 -16.92
CA ARG A 9 -9.83 -8.27 -16.22
C ARG A 9 -9.75 -8.60 -14.72
N ARG A 10 -10.90 -8.74 -14.05
CA ARG A 10 -10.97 -9.13 -12.63
C ARG A 10 -10.40 -10.53 -12.37
N GLN A 11 -10.64 -11.51 -13.27
CA GLN A 11 -10.08 -12.85 -13.15
C GLN A 11 -8.55 -12.84 -13.23
N LEU A 12 -7.96 -12.09 -14.17
CA LEU A 12 -6.52 -11.94 -14.30
C LEU A 12 -5.89 -11.31 -13.05
N VAL A 13 -6.48 -10.23 -12.51
CA VAL A 13 -6.01 -9.57 -11.28
C VAL A 13 -6.08 -10.53 -10.09
N LYS A 14 -7.18 -11.28 -9.93
CA LYS A 14 -7.33 -12.28 -8.87
C LYS A 14 -6.31 -13.40 -9.00
N ALA A 15 -6.12 -13.94 -10.20
CA ALA A 15 -5.16 -15.01 -10.49
C ALA A 15 -3.72 -14.60 -10.18
N ALA A 16 -3.33 -13.38 -10.58
CA ALA A 16 -2.02 -12.82 -10.24
C ALA A 16 -1.83 -12.74 -8.72
N GLY A 17 -2.81 -12.19 -7.99
CA GLY A 17 -2.75 -12.12 -6.52
C GLY A 17 -2.55 -13.49 -5.87
N GLN A 18 -3.21 -14.55 -6.35
CA GLN A 18 -3.06 -15.92 -5.86
C GLN A 18 -1.68 -16.50 -6.15
N LEU A 19 -1.19 -16.31 -7.37
CA LEU A 19 0.15 -16.79 -7.77
C LEU A 19 1.25 -16.12 -6.95
N PHE A 20 1.20 -14.81 -6.78
CA PHE A 20 2.20 -14.08 -6.00
C PHE A 20 2.12 -14.37 -4.49
N ALA A 21 0.98 -14.82 -3.98
CA ALA A 21 0.85 -15.26 -2.59
C ALA A 21 1.47 -16.65 -2.36
N SER A 22 1.41 -17.55 -3.36
CA SER A 22 1.79 -18.96 -3.19
C SER A 22 3.13 -19.33 -3.81
N ARG A 23 3.62 -18.59 -4.81
CA ARG A 23 4.81 -18.94 -5.61
C ARG A 23 5.98 -17.99 -5.32
N ARG A 24 7.14 -18.57 -5.03
CA ARG A 24 8.41 -17.84 -5.00
C ARG A 24 9.08 -17.96 -6.39
N GLY A 25 9.37 -16.81 -7.01
CA GLY A 25 10.06 -16.74 -8.29
C GLY A 25 9.30 -15.95 -9.35
N PRO A 26 9.87 -15.82 -10.55
CA PRO A 26 9.25 -15.03 -11.63
C PRO A 26 7.92 -15.65 -12.07
N ILE A 27 6.93 -14.79 -12.29
CA ILE A 27 5.61 -15.15 -12.79
C ILE A 27 5.45 -14.49 -14.14
N SER A 28 5.09 -15.30 -15.15
CA SER A 28 4.85 -14.84 -16.52
C SER A 28 3.37 -14.54 -16.78
N MET A 29 3.10 -13.80 -17.86
CA MET A 29 1.73 -13.59 -18.34
C MET A 29 1.03 -14.92 -18.66
N ALA A 30 1.76 -15.92 -19.16
CA ALA A 30 1.23 -17.25 -19.43
C ALA A 30 0.80 -17.98 -18.15
N ASP A 31 1.57 -17.84 -17.06
CA ASP A 31 1.18 -18.39 -15.75
C ASP A 31 -0.12 -17.75 -15.24
N VAL A 32 -0.22 -16.41 -15.34
CA VAL A 32 -1.42 -15.68 -14.90
C VAL A 32 -2.64 -16.05 -15.75
N ALA A 33 -2.47 -16.12 -17.07
CA ALA A 33 -3.53 -16.49 -18.00
C ALA A 33 -4.04 -17.91 -17.73
N LYS A 34 -3.11 -18.86 -17.52
CA LYS A 34 -3.44 -20.25 -17.16
C LYS A 34 -4.20 -20.33 -15.84
N GLN A 35 -3.75 -19.62 -14.82
CA GLN A 35 -4.42 -19.57 -13.50
C GLN A 35 -5.81 -18.91 -13.59
N ALA A 36 -6.00 -17.97 -14.49
CA ALA A 36 -7.27 -17.29 -14.74
C ALA A 36 -8.20 -18.07 -15.69
N GLU A 37 -7.76 -19.20 -16.24
CA GLU A 37 -8.47 -19.96 -17.28
C GLU A 37 -8.80 -19.12 -18.52
N ILE A 38 -7.89 -18.25 -18.92
CA ILE A 38 -7.98 -17.33 -20.05
C ILE A 38 -6.81 -17.59 -21.00
N SER A 39 -7.00 -17.42 -22.31
CA SER A 39 -5.88 -17.53 -23.26
C SER A 39 -4.85 -16.42 -23.05
N THR A 40 -3.56 -16.73 -23.23
CA THR A 40 -2.48 -15.73 -23.11
C THR A 40 -2.69 -14.54 -24.05
N ALA A 41 -3.19 -14.77 -25.27
CA ALA A 41 -3.53 -13.72 -26.21
C ALA A 41 -4.64 -12.80 -25.68
N THR A 42 -5.62 -13.37 -24.97
CA THR A 42 -6.66 -12.59 -24.31
C THR A 42 -6.12 -11.80 -23.12
N ALA A 43 -5.22 -12.39 -22.32
CA ALA A 43 -4.55 -11.70 -21.22
C ALA A 43 -3.80 -10.46 -21.70
N TYR A 44 -3.00 -10.57 -22.78
CA TYR A 44 -2.28 -9.43 -23.37
C TYR A 44 -3.19 -8.34 -23.94
N ARG A 45 -4.45 -8.66 -24.34
CA ARG A 45 -5.41 -7.63 -24.73
C ARG A 45 -5.92 -6.80 -23.55
N HIS A 46 -5.83 -7.31 -22.34
CA HIS A 46 -6.27 -6.61 -21.11
C HIS A 46 -5.14 -5.89 -20.39
N PHE A 47 -3.93 -6.45 -20.40
CA PHE A 47 -2.76 -5.92 -19.71
C PHE A 47 -1.52 -6.12 -20.57
N ALA A 48 -0.71 -5.09 -20.71
CA ALA A 48 0.53 -5.17 -21.50
C ALA A 48 1.60 -6.01 -20.80
N SER A 49 1.59 -6.05 -19.45
CA SER A 49 2.58 -6.75 -18.64
C SER A 49 1.97 -7.34 -17.36
N VAL A 50 2.72 -8.18 -16.66
CA VAL A 50 2.36 -8.67 -15.32
C VAL A 50 2.44 -7.52 -14.30
N GLU A 51 3.34 -6.58 -14.49
CA GLU A 51 3.48 -5.37 -13.70
C GLU A 51 2.20 -4.53 -13.73
N ASP A 52 1.54 -4.41 -14.89
CA ASP A 52 0.25 -3.71 -15.01
C ASP A 52 -0.87 -4.41 -14.24
N ILE A 53 -0.88 -5.75 -14.26
CA ILE A 53 -1.83 -6.53 -13.45
C ILE A 53 -1.57 -6.29 -11.96
N LEU A 54 -0.32 -6.24 -11.54
CA LEU A 54 0.05 -5.97 -10.14
C LEU A 54 -0.26 -4.53 -9.73
N ALA A 55 -0.12 -3.56 -10.63
CA ALA A 55 -0.53 -2.18 -10.37
C ALA A 55 -2.04 -2.11 -10.10
N GLU A 56 -2.86 -2.79 -10.91
CA GLU A 56 -4.30 -2.90 -10.70
C GLU A 56 -4.65 -3.63 -9.39
N TYR A 57 -3.91 -4.70 -9.07
CA TYR A 57 -4.09 -5.42 -7.81
C TYR A 57 -3.82 -4.51 -6.60
N ARG A 58 -2.71 -3.75 -6.64
CA ARG A 58 -2.37 -2.79 -5.58
C ARG A 58 -3.37 -1.68 -5.46
N PHE A 59 -3.87 -1.18 -6.59
CA PHE A 59 -4.96 -0.21 -6.59
C PHE A 59 -6.17 -0.74 -5.81
N GLY A 60 -6.63 -1.96 -6.07
CA GLY A 60 -7.73 -2.57 -5.33
C GLY A 60 -7.43 -2.80 -3.83
N VAL A 61 -6.15 -2.97 -3.44
CA VAL A 61 -5.76 -3.00 -2.01
C VAL A 61 -5.80 -1.59 -1.42
N GLY A 62 -5.33 -0.58 -2.16
CA GLY A 62 -5.40 0.83 -1.78
C GLY A 62 -6.84 1.32 -1.61
N GLU A 63 -7.76 0.92 -2.50
CA GLU A 63 -9.20 1.22 -2.36
C GLU A 63 -9.78 0.69 -1.04
N LYS A 64 -9.42 -0.53 -0.64
CA LYS A 64 -9.85 -1.10 0.65
C LYS A 64 -9.34 -0.30 1.85
N LEU A 65 -8.14 0.26 1.75
CA LEU A 65 -7.58 1.13 2.78
C LEU A 65 -8.31 2.47 2.80
N ARG A 66 -8.49 3.10 1.63
CA ARG A 66 -9.19 4.39 1.49
C ARG A 66 -10.64 4.28 1.99
N ASP A 67 -11.37 3.26 1.54
CA ASP A 67 -12.76 3.06 1.95
C ASP A 67 -12.87 2.80 3.47
N TYR A 68 -11.86 2.16 4.06
CA TYR A 68 -11.79 2.01 5.52
C TYR A 68 -11.54 3.35 6.20
N SER A 69 -10.55 4.12 5.73
CA SER A 69 -10.18 5.44 6.29
C SER A 69 -11.38 6.40 6.27
N LEU A 70 -12.07 6.49 5.13
CA LEU A 70 -13.23 7.38 4.95
C LEU A 70 -14.42 7.03 5.85
N LYS A 71 -14.54 5.78 6.30
CA LYS A 71 -15.61 5.35 7.23
C LYS A 71 -15.33 5.73 8.68
N GLN A 72 -14.10 6.09 9.03
CA GLN A 72 -13.72 6.46 10.40
C GLN A 72 -14.00 7.95 10.65
N GLN A 73 -15.27 8.34 10.66
CA GLN A 73 -15.65 9.76 10.78
C GLN A 73 -15.51 10.31 12.21
N GLU A 74 -15.68 9.46 13.22
CA GLU A 74 -15.61 9.85 14.63
C GLU A 74 -14.17 9.86 15.18
N ALA A 75 -13.28 9.07 14.61
CA ALA A 75 -11.87 9.04 14.99
C ALA A 75 -11.10 10.18 14.33
N SER A 76 -10.09 10.71 15.03
CA SER A 76 -9.24 11.81 14.56
C SER A 76 -7.79 11.63 15.03
N GLY A 77 -6.88 12.45 14.53
CA GLY A 77 -5.52 12.56 15.01
C GLY A 77 -4.73 11.25 15.00
N VAL A 78 -3.97 11.02 16.06
CA VAL A 78 -3.13 9.84 16.26
C VAL A 78 -3.97 8.55 16.35
N GLU A 79 -5.18 8.62 16.89
CA GLU A 79 -6.09 7.47 16.93
C GLU A 79 -6.46 7.03 15.51
N LEU A 80 -6.95 7.94 14.68
CA LEU A 80 -7.29 7.68 13.28
C LEU A 80 -6.09 7.13 12.52
N LEU A 81 -4.92 7.74 12.65
CA LEU A 81 -3.67 7.28 12.02
C LEU A 81 -3.34 5.85 12.45
N THR A 82 -3.49 5.53 13.74
CA THR A 82 -3.25 4.18 14.26
C THR A 82 -4.24 3.17 13.68
N MET A 83 -5.52 3.51 13.59
CA MET A 83 -6.56 2.64 13.03
C MET A 83 -6.31 2.34 11.54
N VAL A 84 -5.99 3.36 10.74
CA VAL A 84 -5.72 3.22 9.31
C VAL A 84 -4.41 2.45 9.07
N SER A 85 -3.37 2.70 9.86
CA SER A 85 -2.11 1.95 9.80
C SER A 85 -2.29 0.48 10.22
N ARG A 86 -3.11 0.19 11.22
CA ARG A 86 -3.49 -1.19 11.60
C ARG A 86 -4.20 -1.90 10.45
N LYS A 87 -5.12 -1.20 9.78
CA LYS A 87 -5.78 -1.72 8.57
C LYS A 87 -4.80 -2.03 7.47
N TRP A 88 -3.80 -1.17 7.27
CA TRP A 88 -2.72 -1.42 6.31
C TRP A 88 -1.90 -2.66 6.65
N VAL A 89 -1.46 -2.82 7.90
CA VAL A 89 -0.74 -4.02 8.37
C VAL A 89 -1.57 -5.29 8.12
N ASP A 90 -2.89 -5.25 8.37
CA ASP A 90 -3.79 -6.36 8.07
C ASP A 90 -3.90 -6.65 6.56
N LEU A 91 -3.97 -5.63 5.71
CA LEU A 91 -3.96 -5.80 4.26
C LEU A 91 -2.63 -6.35 3.76
N VAL A 92 -1.49 -5.86 4.26
CA VAL A 92 -0.15 -6.37 3.93
C VAL A 92 -0.02 -7.84 4.29
N THR A 93 -0.45 -8.27 5.47
CA THR A 93 -0.37 -9.68 5.86
C THR A 93 -1.23 -10.60 5.00
N ARG A 94 -2.33 -10.11 4.44
CA ARG A 94 -3.20 -10.89 3.53
C ARG A 94 -2.74 -10.87 2.07
N HIS A 95 -2.12 -9.79 1.64
CA HIS A 95 -1.82 -9.51 0.23
C HIS A 95 -0.32 -9.36 -0.07
N GLY A 96 0.54 -9.60 0.93
CA GLY A 96 1.97 -9.26 0.91
C GLY A 96 2.73 -9.76 -0.31
N GLY A 97 2.51 -10.98 -0.74
CA GLY A 97 3.22 -11.53 -1.90
C GLY A 97 3.14 -10.66 -3.16
N ALA A 98 1.93 -10.18 -3.48
CA ALA A 98 1.72 -9.29 -4.63
C ALA A 98 2.23 -7.86 -4.40
N MET A 99 2.31 -7.44 -3.14
CA MET A 99 2.77 -6.10 -2.77
C MET A 99 4.28 -5.97 -2.74
N LEU A 100 5.00 -7.08 -2.50
CA LEU A 100 6.47 -7.12 -2.47
C LEU A 100 7.11 -7.01 -3.84
N TYR A 101 6.39 -7.37 -4.90
CA TYR A 101 6.92 -7.38 -6.26
C TYR A 101 6.89 -5.97 -6.85
N THR A 102 7.98 -5.21 -6.63
CA THR A 102 8.16 -3.87 -7.19
C THR A 102 9.49 -3.79 -7.93
N ARG A 103 9.43 -3.55 -9.24
CA ARG A 103 10.59 -3.22 -10.06
C ARG A 103 10.49 -1.75 -10.47
N SER A 104 10.85 -0.84 -9.59
CA SER A 104 10.96 0.58 -9.95
C SER A 104 12.30 1.11 -9.45
N GLY A 105 13.05 1.76 -10.33
CA GLY A 105 14.24 2.53 -9.96
C GLY A 105 13.92 3.89 -9.34
N GLU A 106 12.65 4.30 -9.34
CA GLU A 106 12.21 5.60 -8.82
C GLU A 106 11.72 5.48 -7.37
N GLY A 107 12.00 6.53 -6.60
CA GLY A 107 11.53 6.65 -5.23
C GLY A 107 10.01 6.84 -5.13
N TYR A 108 9.49 6.65 -3.92
CA TYR A 108 8.04 6.74 -3.65
C TYR A 108 7.44 8.09 -4.06
N LEU A 109 8.03 9.20 -3.60
CA LEU A 109 7.49 10.55 -3.89
C LEU A 109 7.54 10.89 -5.39
N ALA A 110 8.59 10.48 -6.09
CA ALA A 110 8.68 10.69 -7.54
C ALA A 110 7.54 9.98 -8.27
N ARG A 111 7.28 8.71 -7.93
CA ARG A 111 6.17 7.93 -8.50
C ARG A 111 4.80 8.48 -8.12
N LEU A 112 4.62 8.95 -6.88
CA LEU A 112 3.37 9.57 -6.44
C LEU A 112 3.11 10.85 -7.25
N ARG A 113 4.11 11.72 -7.40
CA ARG A 113 4.01 12.97 -8.18
C ARG A 113 3.83 12.74 -9.67
N SER A 114 4.35 11.64 -10.23
CA SER A 114 4.09 11.24 -11.62
C SER A 114 2.70 10.63 -11.84
N GLY A 115 1.87 10.53 -10.77
CA GLY A 115 0.49 10.08 -10.87
C GLY A 115 0.32 8.56 -10.93
N ALA A 116 1.23 7.79 -10.32
CA ALA A 116 1.06 6.35 -10.17
C ALA A 116 -0.23 6.05 -9.39
N TYR A 117 -1.32 5.73 -10.09
CA TYR A 117 -2.69 5.68 -9.57
C TYR A 117 -2.86 4.75 -8.36
N TYR A 118 -2.10 3.66 -8.28
CA TYR A 118 -2.12 2.75 -7.13
C TYR A 118 -1.44 3.34 -5.89
N LEU A 119 -0.56 4.34 -6.04
CA LEU A 119 0.02 5.10 -4.93
C LEU A 119 -0.90 6.27 -4.54
N THR A 120 -1.54 6.90 -5.51
CA THR A 120 -2.49 8.00 -5.26
C THR A 120 -3.63 7.54 -4.36
N VAL A 121 -4.26 6.39 -4.65
CA VAL A 121 -5.34 5.86 -3.82
C VAL A 121 -4.90 5.51 -2.40
N GLN A 122 -3.64 5.08 -2.22
CA GLN A 122 -3.05 4.86 -0.89
C GLN A 122 -2.79 6.18 -0.18
N ALA A 123 -2.27 7.18 -0.88
CA ALA A 123 -2.05 8.52 -0.34
C ALA A 123 -3.36 9.19 0.11
N ASP A 124 -4.42 9.09 -0.71
CA ASP A 124 -5.77 9.57 -0.34
C ASP A 124 -6.27 8.97 0.98
N ALA A 125 -5.96 7.70 1.24
CA ALA A 125 -6.33 7.03 2.49
C ALA A 125 -5.63 7.61 3.73
N LEU A 126 -4.46 8.21 3.55
CA LEU A 126 -3.53 8.61 4.61
C LEU A 126 -3.46 10.12 4.81
N GLU A 127 -3.90 10.91 3.83
CA GLU A 127 -3.81 12.38 3.87
C GLU A 127 -4.43 12.96 5.14
N ARG A 128 -5.71 12.67 5.40
CA ARG A 128 -6.41 13.13 6.60
C ARG A 128 -5.79 12.57 7.88
N PRO A 129 -5.54 11.24 8.02
CA PRO A 129 -4.92 10.69 9.22
C PRO A 129 -3.57 11.31 9.58
N LEU A 130 -2.70 11.52 8.60
CA LEU A 130 -1.37 12.10 8.84
C LEU A 130 -1.47 13.59 9.21
N ARG A 131 -2.28 14.36 8.49
CA ARG A 131 -2.49 15.79 8.77
C ARG A 131 -3.01 16.00 10.18
N GLU A 132 -4.08 15.29 10.56
CA GLU A 132 -4.68 15.43 11.89
C GLU A 132 -3.76 14.94 13.01
N ALA A 133 -2.95 13.90 12.78
CA ALA A 133 -1.96 13.45 13.75
C ALA A 133 -0.84 14.49 13.99
N VAL A 134 -0.36 15.13 12.91
CA VAL A 134 0.64 16.21 12.99
C VAL A 134 0.07 17.40 13.78
N GLU A 135 -1.18 17.77 13.52
CA GLU A 135 -1.90 18.84 14.24
C GLU A 135 -2.07 18.52 15.74
N GLU A 136 -2.56 17.30 16.07
CA GLU A 136 -2.74 16.84 17.46
C GLU A 136 -1.43 16.82 18.25
N LEU A 137 -0.32 16.44 17.60
CA LEU A 137 1.00 16.42 18.21
C LEU A 137 1.62 17.82 18.35
N GLY A 138 0.98 18.88 17.89
CA GLY A 138 1.48 20.25 17.92
C GLY A 138 2.74 20.46 17.10
N LEU A 139 2.93 19.66 16.03
CA LEU A 139 4.11 19.71 15.18
C LEU A 139 3.93 20.73 14.06
N HIS A 140 5.04 21.32 13.61
CA HIS A 140 5.04 22.09 12.37
C HIS A 140 4.66 21.21 11.17
N PRO A 141 3.90 21.74 10.19
CA PRO A 141 3.53 20.95 9.01
C PRO A 141 4.78 20.43 8.28
N VAL A 142 4.85 19.13 8.11
CA VAL A 142 5.97 18.44 7.41
C VAL A 142 5.63 18.09 5.95
N GLY A 143 4.43 18.44 5.47
CA GLY A 143 4.02 18.27 4.07
C GLY A 143 4.14 16.83 3.56
N ASP A 144 4.67 16.67 2.33
CA ASP A 144 4.91 15.37 1.69
C ASP A 144 5.84 14.44 2.50
N GLU A 145 6.60 15.00 3.44
CA GLU A 145 7.56 14.26 4.26
C GLU A 145 6.85 13.32 5.24
N ALA A 146 5.68 13.69 5.73
CA ALA A 146 4.87 12.82 6.58
C ALA A 146 4.45 11.54 5.82
N MET A 147 4.01 11.70 4.58
CA MET A 147 3.67 10.60 3.70
C MET A 147 4.89 9.75 3.35
N PHE A 148 6.03 10.38 3.10
CA PHE A 148 7.30 9.71 2.84
C PHE A 148 7.74 8.85 4.04
N LEU A 149 7.74 9.42 5.25
CA LEU A 149 8.09 8.71 6.48
C LEU A 149 7.15 7.52 6.73
N TRP A 150 5.85 7.73 6.56
CA TRP A 150 4.89 6.64 6.70
C TRP A 150 5.19 5.52 5.70
N ASN A 151 5.42 5.86 4.42
CA ASN A 151 5.69 4.86 3.39
C ASN A 151 6.96 4.05 3.65
N ILE A 152 8.02 4.66 4.20
CA ILE A 152 9.24 3.94 4.58
C ILE A 152 8.97 2.98 5.74
N LEU A 153 8.37 3.49 6.82
CA LEU A 153 8.15 2.71 8.03
C LEU A 153 7.12 1.59 7.83
N PHE A 154 6.11 1.84 7.00
CA PHE A 154 5.06 0.88 6.70
C PHE A 154 5.26 0.16 5.34
N ASP A 155 6.50 0.04 4.87
CA ASP A 155 6.81 -0.80 3.70
C ASP A 155 6.35 -2.24 3.95
N PRO A 156 5.66 -2.87 3.01
CA PRO A 156 5.18 -4.24 3.17
C PRO A 156 6.25 -5.26 3.53
N ARG A 157 7.49 -5.09 3.06
CA ARG A 157 8.62 -5.98 3.39
C ARG A 157 8.97 -5.90 4.86
N GLU A 158 9.11 -4.69 5.37
CA GLU A 158 9.48 -4.43 6.75
C GLU A 158 8.39 -4.88 7.73
N ILE A 159 7.11 -4.65 7.38
CA ILE A 159 5.98 -5.17 8.16
C ILE A 159 6.03 -6.70 8.25
N LEU A 160 6.25 -7.39 7.11
CA LEU A 160 6.30 -8.84 7.10
C LEU A 160 7.53 -9.38 7.83
N ASP A 161 8.66 -8.68 7.78
CA ASP A 161 9.86 -9.06 8.52
C ASP A 161 9.66 -8.92 10.03
N LEU A 162 9.06 -7.83 10.49
CA LEU A 162 8.67 -7.66 11.90
C LEU A 162 7.75 -8.79 12.40
N ILE A 163 6.84 -9.25 11.57
CA ILE A 163 5.87 -10.30 11.95
C ILE A 163 6.50 -11.69 11.83
N ASN A 164 7.15 -12.02 10.71
CA ASN A 164 7.58 -13.37 10.38
C ASN A 164 8.98 -13.70 10.94
N THR A 165 9.87 -12.70 11.04
CA THR A 165 11.27 -12.88 11.51
C THR A 165 11.43 -12.50 12.96
N VAL A 166 10.89 -11.34 13.36
CA VAL A 166 10.97 -10.86 14.76
C VAL A 166 9.89 -11.52 15.65
N GLY A 167 8.80 -12.01 15.05
CA GLY A 167 7.73 -12.70 15.76
C GLY A 167 6.72 -11.77 16.44
N LEU A 168 6.61 -10.52 15.99
CA LEU A 168 5.61 -9.59 16.54
C LEU A 168 4.20 -9.95 16.08
N THR A 169 3.22 -9.71 16.94
CA THR A 169 1.83 -9.67 16.49
C THR A 169 1.58 -8.46 15.59
N LYS A 170 0.51 -8.49 14.80
CA LYS A 170 0.11 -7.34 13.95
C LYS A 170 -0.06 -6.05 14.77
N ASP A 171 -0.66 -6.16 15.95
CA ASP A 171 -0.88 -5.02 16.85
C ASP A 171 0.45 -4.49 17.40
N GLN A 172 1.34 -5.37 17.85
CA GLN A 172 2.68 -4.96 18.31
C GLN A 172 3.48 -4.27 17.20
N ALA A 173 3.49 -4.83 15.98
CA ALA A 173 4.14 -4.22 14.82
C ALA A 173 3.54 -2.84 14.54
N THR A 174 2.20 -2.73 14.48
CA THR A 174 1.52 -1.44 14.25
C THR A 174 1.92 -0.40 15.29
N LEU A 175 1.82 -0.72 16.58
CA LEU A 175 2.10 0.24 17.66
C LEU A 175 3.58 0.68 17.69
N ARG A 176 4.52 -0.23 17.42
CA ARG A 176 5.95 0.13 17.31
C ARG A 176 6.22 1.03 16.12
N LEU A 177 5.61 0.75 14.96
CA LEU A 177 5.76 1.58 13.76
C LEU A 177 5.12 2.97 13.94
N ILE A 178 3.95 3.06 14.59
CA ILE A 178 3.34 4.35 14.95
C ILE A 178 4.23 5.15 15.91
N SER A 179 4.81 4.49 16.92
CA SER A 179 5.75 5.14 17.84
C SER A 179 6.98 5.69 17.10
N ALA A 180 7.57 4.89 16.19
CA ALA A 180 8.68 5.32 15.36
C ALA A 180 8.31 6.49 14.45
N LEU A 181 7.13 6.45 13.83
CA LEU A 181 6.62 7.52 12.97
C LEU A 181 6.45 8.83 13.75
N LYS A 182 5.86 8.78 14.94
CA LYS A 182 5.72 9.97 15.82
C LYS A 182 7.09 10.58 16.15
N GLY A 183 8.07 9.76 16.50
CA GLY A 183 9.43 10.23 16.78
C GLY A 183 10.11 10.86 15.55
N ALA A 184 9.97 10.26 14.38
CA ALA A 184 10.52 10.79 13.13
C ALA A 184 9.83 12.11 12.72
N LEU A 185 8.51 12.21 12.83
CA LEU A 185 7.75 13.43 12.56
C LEU A 185 8.17 14.57 13.51
N ALA A 186 8.34 14.29 14.81
CA ALA A 186 8.78 15.27 15.78
C ALA A 186 10.19 15.79 15.44
N GLY A 187 11.15 14.90 15.15
CA GLY A 187 12.50 15.31 14.79
C GLY A 187 12.55 16.18 13.53
N TRP A 188 11.80 15.82 12.49
CA TRP A 188 11.76 16.61 11.26
C TRP A 188 11.01 17.94 11.40
N SER A 189 10.00 17.99 12.30
CA SER A 189 9.31 19.23 12.63
C SER A 189 10.22 20.23 13.35
N GLU A 190 11.09 19.77 14.27
CA GLU A 190 12.06 20.62 14.98
C GLU A 190 13.11 21.20 14.03
N ASP A 191 13.59 20.43 13.05
CA ASP A 191 14.55 20.92 12.07
C ASP A 191 13.97 22.01 11.18
N ARG A 192 12.69 21.92 10.81
CA ARG A 192 12.00 23.01 10.08
C ARG A 192 11.81 24.27 10.89
N ALA A 193 11.63 24.18 12.19
CA ALA A 193 11.50 25.34 13.05
C ALA A 193 12.84 26.13 13.21
N ARG A 194 13.97 25.49 12.87
CA ARG A 194 15.31 26.09 12.94
C ARG A 194 15.81 26.65 11.62
N ALA A 195 15.16 26.31 10.49
CA ALA A 195 15.53 26.73 9.14
C ALA A 195 14.79 27.99 8.70
#